data_4792cd6e98ed7557951458a869b87b1f
#
_entry.id   4792cd6e98ed7557951458a869b87b1f
#
_cell.length_a   1.000
_cell.length_b   1.000
_cell.length_c   1.000
_cell.angle_alpha   90.00
_cell.angle_beta   90.00
_cell.angle_gamma   90.00
#
_symmetry.space_group_name_H-M   'P 1'
#
loop_
_entity.id
_entity.type
_entity.pdbx_description
1 polymer ?
#
loop_
_entity_poly.entity_id
_entity_poly.type
_entity_poly.pdbx_seq_one_letter_code
_entity_poly.pdbx_strand_id
1 'polypeptide(L)'
;MRAPLLIAVAGSTLLLAVAALAQPASTPNPAANPPLSASRPAGLELTPEQRQLIVTSISSKTSQSTAAPPTFHPNVGATIPTSVEVAPMPDTLTQVVPRLKGYEFAMVAGQVLIIDPQSKQIVEVIVR
;
A
#
# COMPACT_ATOMS: atom_id res chain seq x y z
N MET A 1 -53.01 67.85 -6.98
CA MET A 1 -52.72 68.52 -5.69
C MET A 1 -51.84 67.70 -4.83
N ARG A 2 -50.76 68.33 -4.40
CA ARG A 2 -49.87 67.97 -3.33
C ARG A 2 -48.89 66.78 -3.53
N ALA A 3 -47.72 67.11 -4.04
CA ALA A 3 -46.45 66.65 -3.54
C ALA A 3 -46.25 67.12 -2.10
N PRO A 4 -45.24 66.80 -1.33
CA PRO A 4 -44.03 65.99 -1.52
C PRO A 4 -43.74 65.14 -0.29
N LEU A 5 -42.76 64.27 -0.33
CA LEU A 5 -41.74 64.30 0.69
C LEU A 5 -40.52 63.51 0.27
N LEU A 6 -39.48 64.27 0.01
CA LEU A 6 -38.11 63.81 -0.03
C LEU A 6 -37.68 63.35 1.32
N ILE A 7 -37.33 62.10 1.48
CA ILE A 7 -36.48 61.66 2.58
C ILE A 7 -35.23 61.04 1.98
N ALA A 8 -34.22 61.86 1.96
CA ALA A 8 -32.86 61.41 1.77
C ALA A 8 -32.42 60.69 3.05
N VAL A 9 -32.27 59.41 2.98
CA VAL A 9 -31.56 58.66 4.01
C VAL A 9 -30.17 58.34 3.49
N ALA A 10 -29.22 59.03 4.07
CA ALA A 10 -27.81 58.79 3.87
C ALA A 10 -27.46 57.34 4.22
N GLY A 11 -27.08 56.59 3.26
CA GLY A 11 -26.61 55.23 3.45
C GLY A 11 -25.26 55.23 4.15
N SER A 12 -25.22 54.72 5.34
CA SER A 12 -23.99 54.32 5.99
C SER A 12 -23.38 53.14 5.21
N THR A 13 -22.32 53.42 4.52
CA THR A 13 -21.46 52.39 3.96
C THR A 13 -20.73 51.68 5.12
N LEU A 14 -21.32 50.60 5.56
CA LEU A 14 -20.62 49.67 6.46
C LEU A 14 -19.55 48.92 5.63
N LEU A 15 -18.31 49.38 5.71
CA LEU A 15 -17.18 48.61 5.27
C LEU A 15 -17.06 47.38 6.18
N LEU A 16 -17.61 46.26 5.76
CA LEU A 16 -17.17 44.98 6.28
C LEU A 16 -15.75 44.73 5.77
N ALA A 17 -14.78 45.05 6.61
CA ALA A 17 -13.46 44.52 6.48
C ALA A 17 -13.57 43.00 6.67
N VAL A 18 -13.62 42.26 5.58
CA VAL A 18 -13.37 40.85 5.60
C VAL A 18 -11.90 40.72 5.97
N ALA A 19 -11.65 40.48 7.25
CA ALA A 19 -10.37 39.98 7.69
C ALA A 19 -10.16 38.64 6.95
N ALA A 20 -9.42 38.68 5.87
CA ALA A 20 -8.86 37.48 5.30
C ALA A 20 -7.97 36.90 6.40
N LEU A 21 -8.52 35.91 7.08
CA LEU A 21 -7.71 34.99 7.87
C LEU A 21 -6.75 34.37 6.85
N ALA A 22 -5.58 34.93 6.76
CA ALA A 22 -4.45 34.32 6.11
C ALA A 22 -4.26 32.99 6.83
N GLN A 23 -4.78 31.93 6.27
CA GLN A 23 -4.37 30.60 6.65
C GLN A 23 -2.85 30.58 6.44
N PRO A 24 -2.08 30.21 7.45
CA PRO A 24 -0.67 29.97 7.21
C PRO A 24 -0.65 28.92 6.10
N ALA A 25 -0.17 29.34 4.94
CA ALA A 25 0.14 28.42 3.87
C ALA A 25 1.05 27.38 4.51
N SER A 26 0.53 26.17 4.68
CA SER A 26 1.36 25.05 5.09
C SER A 26 2.44 24.97 4.02
N THR A 27 3.58 25.51 4.34
CA THR A 27 4.77 25.35 3.52
C THR A 27 4.90 23.85 3.29
N PRO A 28 4.87 23.37 2.05
CA PRO A 28 5.11 21.95 1.80
C PRO A 28 6.51 21.69 2.37
N ASN A 29 6.55 20.93 3.45
CA ASN A 29 7.80 20.51 4.04
C ASN A 29 8.53 19.70 2.95
N PRO A 30 9.65 20.18 2.41
CA PRO A 30 10.38 19.45 1.38
C PRO A 30 10.97 18.13 1.87
N ALA A 31 10.87 17.87 3.18
CA ALA A 31 11.22 16.60 3.80
C ALA A 31 10.01 15.66 4.01
N ALA A 32 8.79 16.10 3.72
CA ALA A 32 7.71 15.17 3.56
C ALA A 32 7.96 14.40 2.25
N ASN A 33 8.66 13.27 2.39
CA ASN A 33 8.63 12.28 1.33
C ASN A 33 7.17 12.12 0.92
N PRO A 34 6.81 12.33 -0.36
CA PRO A 34 5.48 11.97 -0.80
C PRO A 34 5.29 10.52 -0.35
N PRO A 35 4.15 10.17 0.21
CA PRO A 35 3.90 8.79 0.57
C PRO A 35 4.13 7.98 -0.70
N LEU A 36 5.19 7.17 -0.73
CA LEU A 36 5.50 6.24 -1.80
C LEU A 36 4.43 5.15 -1.94
N SER A 37 3.26 5.44 -1.40
CA SER A 37 2.10 4.55 -1.35
C SER A 37 1.34 4.45 -2.67
N ALA A 38 1.66 5.26 -3.66
CA ALA A 38 0.86 5.32 -4.88
C ALA A 38 1.24 4.29 -5.96
N SER A 39 2.30 3.52 -5.77
CA SER A 39 2.77 2.56 -6.77
C SER A 39 3.25 1.24 -6.18
N ARG A 40 3.05 1.03 -4.88
CA ARG A 40 3.30 -0.26 -4.29
C ARG A 40 2.06 -1.10 -4.58
N PRO A 41 2.14 -2.19 -5.34
CA PRO A 41 1.08 -3.18 -5.30
C PRO A 41 0.81 -3.44 -3.84
N ALA A 42 -0.45 -3.35 -3.43
CA ALA A 42 -0.83 -3.48 -2.03
C ALA A 42 -0.26 -4.80 -1.51
N GLY A 43 0.87 -4.72 -0.83
CA GLY A 43 1.47 -5.88 -0.18
C GLY A 43 0.44 -6.44 0.78
N LEU A 44 0.44 -7.74 0.96
CA LEU A 44 -0.39 -8.37 1.97
C LEU A 44 0.02 -7.80 3.32
N GLU A 45 -0.88 -7.08 3.98
CA GLU A 45 -0.66 -6.58 5.33
C GLU A 45 -0.66 -7.77 6.29
N LEU A 46 0.48 -8.41 6.42
CA LEU A 46 0.70 -9.54 7.32
C LEU A 46 1.30 -9.06 8.64
N THR A 47 0.76 -9.53 9.74
CA THR A 47 1.36 -9.28 11.06
C THR A 47 2.69 -10.03 11.20
N PRO A 48 3.60 -9.58 12.08
CA PRO A 48 4.86 -10.29 12.32
C PRO A 48 4.66 -11.76 12.70
N GLU A 49 3.63 -12.05 13.48
CA GLU A 49 3.27 -13.41 13.89
C GLU A 49 2.83 -14.26 12.70
N GLN A 50 2.01 -13.70 11.82
CA GLN A 50 1.58 -14.37 10.59
C GLN A 50 2.76 -14.68 9.68
N ARG A 51 3.72 -13.76 9.56
CA ARG A 51 4.96 -14.01 8.80
C ARG A 51 5.76 -15.16 9.36
N GLN A 52 5.93 -15.22 10.69
CA GLN A 52 6.63 -16.34 11.34
C GLN A 52 5.93 -17.67 11.11
N LEU A 53 4.60 -17.71 11.24
CA LEU A 53 3.82 -18.91 10.95
C LEU A 53 3.98 -19.37 9.51
N ILE A 54 3.96 -18.46 8.56
CA ILE A 54 4.18 -18.74 7.13
C ILE A 54 5.56 -19.35 6.93
N VAL A 55 6.61 -18.71 7.43
CA VAL A 55 7.98 -19.20 7.30
C VAL A 55 8.13 -20.58 7.90
N THR A 56 7.63 -20.80 9.11
CA THR A 56 7.73 -22.10 9.80
C THR A 56 6.98 -23.18 9.05
N SER A 57 5.75 -22.91 8.63
CA SER A 57 4.92 -23.89 7.92
C SER A 57 5.46 -24.24 6.54
N ILE A 58 6.00 -23.27 5.82
CA ILE A 58 6.60 -23.50 4.50
C ILE A 58 7.94 -24.22 4.63
N SER A 59 8.78 -23.80 5.57
CA SER A 59 10.08 -24.45 5.79
C SER A 59 9.97 -25.92 6.18
N SER A 60 8.92 -26.30 6.88
CA SER A 60 8.68 -27.69 7.24
C SER A 60 8.18 -28.56 6.09
N LYS A 61 7.53 -27.95 5.10
CA LYS A 61 6.99 -28.66 3.92
C LYS A 61 7.92 -28.66 2.72
N THR A 62 8.75 -27.61 2.57
CA THR A 62 9.61 -27.43 1.41
C THR A 62 11.06 -27.35 1.87
N SER A 63 11.76 -28.46 1.75
CA SER A 63 13.22 -28.51 1.96
C SER A 63 14.01 -27.96 0.77
N GLN A 64 13.35 -27.67 -0.34
CA GLN A 64 13.98 -27.22 -1.58
C GLN A 64 13.81 -25.71 -1.70
N SER A 65 14.89 -24.99 -1.45
CA SER A 65 15.00 -23.60 -1.82
C SER A 65 15.63 -23.53 -3.21
N THR A 66 14.91 -22.98 -4.16
CA THR A 66 15.48 -22.76 -5.50
C THR A 66 16.52 -21.65 -5.42
N ALA A 67 17.69 -21.87 -6.01
CA ALA A 67 18.68 -20.82 -6.14
C ALA A 67 18.10 -19.68 -6.99
N ALA A 68 18.23 -18.45 -6.50
CA ALA A 68 17.82 -17.31 -7.28
C ALA A 68 18.63 -17.21 -8.56
N PRO A 69 18.02 -17.04 -9.74
CA PRO A 69 18.77 -16.69 -10.92
C PRO A 69 19.59 -15.42 -10.68
N PRO A 70 20.80 -15.30 -11.22
CA PRO A 70 21.70 -14.19 -10.90
C PRO A 70 21.14 -12.79 -11.24
N THR A 71 20.17 -12.74 -12.11
CA THR A 71 19.50 -11.50 -12.52
C THR A 71 18.16 -11.26 -11.81
N PHE A 72 17.72 -12.19 -10.96
CA PHE A 72 16.44 -12.08 -10.28
C PHE A 72 16.61 -11.49 -8.88
N HIS A 73 15.98 -10.34 -8.67
CA HIS A 73 15.88 -9.70 -7.36
C HIS A 73 14.46 -9.86 -6.85
N PRO A 74 14.26 -10.60 -5.76
CA PRO A 74 12.93 -10.80 -5.18
C PRO A 74 12.45 -9.51 -4.50
N ASN A 75 11.67 -8.74 -5.22
CA ASN A 75 11.02 -7.52 -4.71
C ASN A 75 9.52 -7.59 -4.90
N VAL A 76 8.78 -6.92 -4.01
CA VAL A 76 7.33 -6.78 -4.18
C VAL A 76 7.02 -6.06 -5.49
N GLY A 77 6.14 -6.64 -6.30
CA GLY A 77 5.80 -6.18 -7.65
C GLY A 77 6.68 -6.74 -8.77
N ALA A 78 7.75 -7.48 -8.44
CA ALA A 78 8.55 -8.17 -9.45
C ALA A 78 7.81 -9.40 -10.00
N THR A 79 7.96 -9.64 -11.30
CA THR A 79 7.40 -10.85 -11.92
C THR A 79 8.32 -12.03 -11.66
N ILE A 80 7.74 -13.15 -11.29
CA ILE A 80 8.50 -14.40 -11.09
C ILE A 80 8.91 -14.99 -12.45
N PRO A 81 10.19 -15.32 -12.62
CA PRO A 81 10.64 -16.06 -13.79
C PRO A 81 10.16 -17.51 -13.76
N THR A 82 9.92 -18.08 -14.91
CA THR A 82 9.45 -19.48 -15.07
C THR A 82 10.44 -20.53 -14.55
N SER A 83 11.68 -20.14 -14.30
CA SER A 83 12.71 -21.00 -13.71
C SER A 83 12.58 -21.18 -12.20
N VAL A 84 11.73 -20.38 -11.55
CA VAL A 84 11.45 -20.50 -10.12
C VAL A 84 10.22 -21.38 -9.94
N GLU A 85 10.37 -22.43 -9.14
CA GLU A 85 9.28 -23.32 -8.82
C GLU A 85 8.31 -22.65 -7.85
N VAL A 86 7.05 -22.56 -8.24
CA VAL A 86 5.97 -22.05 -7.42
C VAL A 86 5.04 -23.18 -6.99
N ALA A 87 4.56 -23.12 -5.77
CA ALA A 87 3.64 -24.12 -5.22
C ALA A 87 2.39 -23.41 -4.68
N PRO A 88 1.24 -24.09 -4.69
CA PRO A 88 0.02 -23.56 -4.11
C PRO A 88 0.17 -23.40 -2.59
N MET A 89 -0.47 -22.37 -2.05
CA MET A 89 -0.45 -22.10 -0.62
C MET A 89 -1.07 -23.27 0.16
N PRO A 90 -0.42 -23.78 1.21
CA PRO A 90 -0.97 -24.85 2.05
C PRO A 90 -2.26 -24.45 2.73
N ASP A 91 -3.24 -25.37 2.78
CA ASP A 91 -4.54 -25.12 3.40
C ASP A 91 -4.42 -24.76 4.89
N THR A 92 -3.43 -25.31 5.57
CA THR A 92 -3.12 -24.98 6.98
C THR A 92 -2.84 -23.49 7.17
N LEU A 93 -2.17 -22.86 6.21
CA LEU A 93 -1.91 -21.41 6.24
C LEU A 93 -3.13 -20.59 5.84
N THR A 94 -3.90 -21.05 4.89
CA THR A 94 -5.11 -20.36 4.45
C THR A 94 -6.22 -20.38 5.51
N GLN A 95 -6.21 -21.35 6.42
CA GLN A 95 -7.11 -21.39 7.58
C GLN A 95 -6.73 -20.35 8.64
N VAL A 96 -5.43 -20.16 8.88
CA VAL A 96 -4.93 -19.19 9.87
C VAL A 96 -4.91 -17.77 9.29
N VAL A 97 -4.58 -17.67 8.01
CA VAL A 97 -4.51 -16.40 7.28
C VAL A 97 -5.39 -16.50 6.01
N PRO A 98 -6.70 -16.27 6.12
CA PRO A 98 -7.64 -16.44 5.00
C PRO A 98 -7.30 -15.58 3.78
N ARG A 99 -6.57 -14.50 3.95
CA ARG A 99 -6.09 -13.62 2.87
C ARG A 99 -5.13 -14.31 1.90
N LEU A 100 -4.48 -15.39 2.32
CA LEU A 100 -3.57 -16.17 1.50
C LEU A 100 -4.28 -17.17 0.58
N LYS A 101 -5.60 -17.27 0.70
CA LYS A 101 -6.39 -18.18 -0.13
C LYS A 101 -6.27 -17.79 -1.61
N GLY A 102 -5.86 -18.75 -2.42
CA GLY A 102 -5.67 -18.56 -3.86
C GLY A 102 -4.30 -18.00 -4.26
N TYR A 103 -3.43 -17.67 -3.31
CA TYR A 103 -2.06 -17.29 -3.60
C TYR A 103 -1.14 -18.50 -3.76
N GLU A 104 -0.06 -18.30 -4.48
CA GLU A 104 1.04 -19.25 -4.60
C GLU A 104 2.24 -18.79 -3.76
N PHE A 105 3.16 -19.69 -3.47
CA PHE A 105 4.42 -19.33 -2.83
C PHE A 105 5.62 -19.95 -3.55
N ALA A 106 6.76 -19.32 -3.38
CA ALA A 106 8.04 -19.87 -3.80
C ALA A 106 9.08 -19.64 -2.70
N MET A 107 10.03 -20.57 -2.60
CA MET A 107 11.17 -20.38 -1.72
C MET A 107 12.42 -20.14 -2.57
N VAL A 108 12.96 -18.93 -2.50
CA VAL A 108 14.12 -18.50 -3.29
C VAL A 108 15.17 -17.90 -2.37
N ALA A 109 16.38 -18.43 -2.44
CA ALA A 109 17.52 -17.95 -1.63
C ALA A 109 17.21 -17.86 -0.12
N GLY A 110 16.40 -18.75 0.42
CA GLY A 110 15.99 -18.74 1.83
C GLY A 110 14.91 -17.73 2.19
N GLN A 111 14.34 -17.06 1.21
CA GLN A 111 13.21 -16.13 1.37
C GLN A 111 11.93 -16.80 0.88
N VAL A 112 10.84 -16.51 1.56
CA VAL A 112 9.50 -16.93 1.14
C VAL A 112 8.85 -15.80 0.36
N LEU A 113 8.49 -16.08 -0.87
CA LEU A 113 7.82 -15.15 -1.77
C LEU A 113 6.37 -15.55 -1.87
N ILE A 114 5.46 -14.62 -1.66
CA ILE A 114 4.03 -14.82 -1.90
C ILE A 114 3.70 -14.20 -3.25
N ILE A 115 3.02 -14.95 -4.09
CA ILE A 115 2.82 -14.64 -5.51
C ILE A 115 1.35 -14.65 -5.82
N ASP A 116 0.91 -13.66 -6.55
CA ASP A 116 -0.42 -13.64 -7.15
C ASP A 116 -0.44 -14.57 -8.38
N PRO A 117 -1.30 -15.59 -8.39
CA PRO A 117 -1.35 -16.57 -9.49
C PRO A 117 -1.81 -15.96 -10.82
N GLN A 118 -2.56 -14.86 -10.79
CA GLN A 118 -3.07 -14.21 -11.99
C GLN A 118 -2.03 -13.32 -12.67
N SER A 119 -1.37 -12.49 -11.88
CA SER A 119 -0.38 -11.54 -12.40
C SER A 119 1.03 -12.10 -12.43
N LYS A 120 1.28 -13.23 -11.72
CA LYS A 120 2.61 -13.81 -11.50
C LYS A 120 3.60 -12.82 -10.89
N GLN A 121 3.08 -11.91 -10.09
CA GLN A 121 3.86 -10.90 -9.39
C GLN A 121 4.00 -11.24 -7.91
N ILE A 122 5.13 -10.86 -7.36
CA ILE A 122 5.40 -11.00 -5.93
C ILE A 122 4.60 -9.93 -5.19
N VAL A 123 3.72 -10.35 -4.29
CA VAL A 123 2.91 -9.44 -3.44
C VAL A 123 3.54 -9.25 -2.08
N GLU A 124 4.35 -10.21 -1.61
CA GLU A 124 5.04 -10.09 -0.33
C GLU A 124 6.35 -10.89 -0.36
N VAL A 125 7.37 -10.38 0.32
CA VAL A 125 8.67 -11.03 0.50
C VAL A 125 8.93 -11.17 1.99
N ILE A 126 9.05 -12.40 2.47
CA ILE A 126 9.31 -12.70 3.88
C ILE A 126 10.73 -13.25 4.01
N VAL A 127 11.58 -12.50 4.68
CA VAL A 127 12.96 -12.88 4.97
C VAL A 127 12.97 -13.69 6.27
N ARG A 128 13.78 -14.77 6.30
CA ARG A 128 13.97 -15.61 7.49
C ARG A 128 14.88 -14.93 8.49
#